data_6b48495b6f19510479e03350442ef923
#
_entry.id   6b48495b6f19510479e03350442ef923
#
_cell.length_a   1.000
_cell.length_b   1.000
_cell.length_c   1.000
_cell.angle_alpha   90.00
_cell.angle_beta   90.00
_cell.angle_gamma   90.00
#
_symmetry.space_group_name_H-M   'P 1'
#
loop_
_entity.id
_entity.type
_entity.pdbx_description
1 polymer ?
#
loop_
_entity_poly.entity_id
_entity_poly.type
_entity_poly.pdbx_seq_one_letter_code
_entity_poly.pdbx_strand_id
1 'polypeptide(L)'
;MNLKHLTDQVLIEDTKLLVFKERDLLVKLLHHLKEIDHRKLYSDLGYSSLFSYMTKGLGYSDSAAGRRIQAARLLKSHPEIETKIQAGALNLTHLNQVAFAFKNDTLDNQKSLLKKIEHLSSDETKKEIFKQTVMNLSQKDSIKLNSENSYELKITIDEETHDLIKELKGLSQNQELNILIKTALKTHLELKKKKKFALILKATPAAGVQSLNPSISLKRIPSAQIKRAVYKRDRVCQKCASPHYLHVDHIKPYSLHGASTLENLRLLCFNCNQRERIKMSL
;
A
#
# COMPACT_ATOMS: atom_id res chain seq x y z
N MET A 1 -3.76 -30.72 26.75
CA MET A 1 -3.65 -31.92 25.89
C MET A 1 -2.50 -32.76 26.41
N ASN A 2 -2.75 -34.00 26.82
CA ASN A 2 -1.70 -34.88 27.37
C ASN A 2 -1.25 -35.86 26.28
N LEU A 3 -0.10 -35.61 25.65
CA LEU A 3 0.44 -36.42 24.55
C LEU A 3 1.36 -37.57 25.03
N LYS A 4 1.64 -37.65 26.34
CA LYS A 4 2.60 -38.63 26.92
C LYS A 4 2.18 -40.09 26.77
N HIS A 5 0.90 -40.33 26.48
CA HIS A 5 0.37 -41.71 26.32
C HIS A 5 0.38 -42.20 24.85
N LEU A 6 0.72 -41.33 23.91
CA LEU A 6 0.81 -41.72 22.50
C LEU A 6 2.11 -42.45 22.23
N THR A 7 2.05 -43.45 21.37
CA THR A 7 3.28 -44.06 20.83
C THR A 7 4.00 -43.07 19.90
N ASP A 8 5.31 -43.24 19.76
CA ASP A 8 6.11 -42.35 18.89
C ASP A 8 5.57 -42.30 17.45
N GLN A 9 5.12 -43.44 16.93
CA GLN A 9 4.57 -43.55 15.59
C GLN A 9 3.26 -42.75 15.44
N VAL A 10 2.32 -42.87 16.37
CA VAL A 10 1.06 -42.15 16.38
C VAL A 10 1.33 -40.66 16.51
N LEU A 11 2.26 -40.25 17.37
CA LEU A 11 2.64 -38.83 17.53
C LEU A 11 3.20 -38.23 16.24
N ILE A 12 4.05 -39.00 15.52
CA ILE A 12 4.61 -38.56 14.23
C ILE A 12 3.51 -38.43 13.16
N GLU A 13 2.61 -39.42 13.07
CA GLU A 13 1.51 -39.40 12.09
C GLU A 13 0.51 -38.28 12.37
N ASP A 14 0.11 -38.06 13.61
CA ASP A 14 -0.74 -36.97 14.02
C ASP A 14 -0.10 -35.60 13.70
N THR A 15 1.21 -35.49 13.96
CA THR A 15 1.93 -34.24 13.63
C THR A 15 1.93 -33.98 12.13
N LYS A 16 2.16 -34.99 11.28
CA LYS A 16 2.08 -34.83 9.81
C LYS A 16 0.68 -34.41 9.37
N LEU A 17 -0.36 -35.00 9.95
CA LEU A 17 -1.75 -34.66 9.65
C LEU A 17 -2.07 -33.18 10.05
N LEU A 18 -1.59 -32.78 11.24
CA LEU A 18 -1.78 -31.38 11.69
C LEU A 18 -1.08 -30.37 10.77
N VAL A 19 0.15 -30.67 10.34
CA VAL A 19 0.89 -29.82 9.38
C VAL A 19 0.16 -29.74 8.04
N PHE A 20 -0.42 -30.86 7.57
CA PHE A 20 -1.24 -30.84 6.35
C PHE A 20 -2.49 -29.95 6.51
N LYS A 21 -3.21 -30.09 7.63
CA LYS A 21 -4.38 -29.27 7.95
C LYS A 21 -4.01 -27.79 8.10
N GLU A 22 -2.89 -27.47 8.71
CA GLU A 22 -2.39 -26.07 8.82
C GLU A 22 -2.19 -25.44 7.45
N ARG A 23 -1.57 -26.17 6.51
CA ARG A 23 -1.35 -25.68 5.13
C ARG A 23 -2.68 -25.47 4.38
N ASP A 24 -3.62 -26.40 4.52
CA ASP A 24 -4.95 -26.26 3.91
C ASP A 24 -5.72 -25.06 4.50
N LEU A 25 -5.69 -24.88 5.82
CA LEU A 25 -6.28 -23.70 6.46
C LEU A 25 -5.59 -22.39 6.02
N LEU A 26 -4.27 -22.41 5.85
CA LEU A 26 -3.54 -21.26 5.34
C LEU A 26 -4.01 -20.89 3.93
N VAL A 27 -4.14 -21.85 3.02
CA VAL A 27 -4.63 -21.61 1.66
C VAL A 27 -6.03 -21.00 1.68
N LYS A 28 -6.94 -21.58 2.48
CA LYS A 28 -8.29 -21.04 2.67
C LYS A 28 -8.27 -19.59 3.17
N LEU A 29 -7.44 -19.30 4.17
CA LEU A 29 -7.25 -17.95 4.69
C LEU A 29 -6.75 -16.98 3.61
N LEU A 30 -5.79 -17.39 2.78
CA LEU A 30 -5.28 -16.55 1.69
C LEU A 30 -6.36 -16.21 0.66
N HIS A 31 -7.24 -17.16 0.33
CA HIS A 31 -8.40 -16.88 -0.53
C HIS A 31 -9.37 -15.87 0.09
N HIS A 32 -9.67 -15.99 1.39
CA HIS A 32 -10.50 -15.00 2.10
C HIS A 32 -9.85 -13.62 2.10
N LEU A 33 -8.55 -13.53 2.38
CA LEU A 33 -7.82 -12.26 2.35
C LEU A 33 -7.79 -11.64 0.95
N LYS A 34 -7.64 -12.45 -0.10
CA LYS A 34 -7.72 -12.02 -1.49
C LYS A 34 -9.08 -11.39 -1.79
N GLU A 35 -10.16 -12.01 -1.33
CA GLU A 35 -11.52 -11.53 -1.56
C GLU A 35 -11.83 -10.28 -0.71
N ILE A 36 -11.40 -10.26 0.55
CA ILE A 36 -11.48 -9.07 1.42
C ILE A 36 -10.72 -7.90 0.78
N ASP A 37 -9.51 -8.13 0.22
CA ASP A 37 -8.74 -7.07 -0.47
C ASP A 37 -9.43 -6.62 -1.76
N HIS A 38 -10.03 -7.55 -2.51
CA HIS A 38 -10.76 -7.24 -3.74
C HIS A 38 -11.99 -6.37 -3.45
N ARG A 39 -12.83 -6.77 -2.50
CA ARG A 39 -14.05 -6.04 -2.11
C ARG A 39 -13.79 -4.85 -1.19
N LYS A 40 -12.58 -4.65 -0.69
CA LYS A 40 -12.22 -3.58 0.28
C LYS A 40 -13.06 -3.62 1.56
N LEU A 41 -13.46 -4.83 2.02
CA LEU A 41 -14.36 -5.00 3.15
C LEU A 41 -13.82 -4.37 4.44
N TYR A 42 -12.50 -4.34 4.61
CA TYR A 42 -11.85 -3.68 5.76
C TYR A 42 -12.23 -2.19 5.89
N SER A 43 -12.63 -1.51 4.81
CA SER A 43 -13.04 -0.11 4.90
C SER A 43 -14.43 0.07 5.53
N ASP A 44 -15.31 -0.92 5.42
CA ASP A 44 -16.61 -0.91 6.11
C ASP A 44 -16.44 -1.13 7.62
N LEU A 45 -15.33 -1.77 8.01
CA LEU A 45 -14.94 -1.97 9.40
C LEU A 45 -14.11 -0.81 9.99
N GLY A 46 -13.94 0.29 9.24
CA GLY A 46 -13.19 1.47 9.68
C GLY A 46 -11.67 1.40 9.48
N TYR A 47 -11.13 0.34 8.86
CA TYR A 47 -9.70 0.24 8.62
C TYR A 47 -9.30 0.85 7.27
N SER A 48 -8.19 1.59 7.24
CA SER A 48 -7.68 2.27 6.04
C SER A 48 -7.04 1.34 5.01
N SER A 49 -6.70 0.11 5.39
CA SER A 49 -6.02 -0.87 4.53
C SER A 49 -6.23 -2.29 5.04
N LEU A 50 -6.03 -3.29 4.15
CA LEU A 50 -5.99 -4.70 4.56
C LEU A 50 -4.91 -4.95 5.62
N PHE A 51 -3.75 -4.28 5.52
CA PHE A 51 -2.68 -4.38 6.51
C PHE A 51 -3.14 -3.89 7.89
N SER A 52 -3.78 -2.72 7.95
CA SER A 52 -4.32 -2.19 9.21
C SER A 52 -5.42 -3.09 9.80
N TYR A 53 -6.26 -3.70 8.96
CA TYR A 53 -7.25 -4.69 9.41
C TYR A 53 -6.58 -5.93 9.99
N MET A 54 -5.57 -6.48 9.30
CA MET A 54 -4.87 -7.69 9.78
C MET A 54 -4.11 -7.44 11.08
N THR A 55 -3.45 -6.28 11.23
CA THR A 55 -2.65 -6.00 12.44
C THR A 55 -3.51 -5.56 13.61
N LYS A 56 -4.44 -4.64 13.41
CA LYS A 56 -5.27 -4.05 14.49
C LYS A 56 -6.59 -4.80 14.72
N GLY A 57 -7.17 -5.37 13.68
CA GLY A 57 -8.45 -6.09 13.76
C GLY A 57 -8.29 -7.57 14.04
N LEU A 58 -7.31 -8.23 13.39
CA LEU A 58 -7.06 -9.66 13.52
C LEU A 58 -5.87 -10.01 14.42
N GLY A 59 -5.11 -9.03 14.94
CA GLY A 59 -4.03 -9.25 15.89
C GLY A 59 -2.75 -9.87 15.30
N TYR A 60 -2.56 -9.86 13.97
CA TYR A 60 -1.33 -10.33 13.37
C TYR A 60 -0.17 -9.34 13.62
N SER A 61 1.05 -9.86 13.81
CA SER A 61 2.24 -9.02 13.75
C SER A 61 2.43 -8.44 12.34
N ASP A 62 3.12 -7.31 12.23
CA ASP A 62 3.38 -6.63 10.96
C ASP A 62 4.01 -7.55 9.90
N SER A 63 5.00 -8.35 10.31
CA SER A 63 5.66 -9.31 9.42
C SER A 63 4.74 -10.45 8.99
N ALA A 64 3.88 -10.96 9.90
CA ALA A 64 2.93 -12.02 9.59
C ALA A 64 1.81 -11.53 8.66
N ALA A 65 1.30 -10.31 8.88
CA ALA A 65 0.32 -9.65 8.01
C ALA A 65 0.91 -9.42 6.62
N GLY A 66 2.10 -8.81 6.53
CA GLY A 66 2.76 -8.51 5.26
C GLY A 66 2.98 -9.76 4.39
N ARG A 67 3.50 -10.86 4.95
CA ARG A 67 3.70 -12.11 4.22
C ARG A 67 2.40 -12.70 3.68
N ARG A 68 1.32 -12.69 4.45
CA ARG A 68 0.01 -13.21 4.02
C ARG A 68 -0.63 -12.34 2.94
N ILE A 69 -0.52 -11.02 3.05
CA ILE A 69 -1.02 -10.10 2.03
C ILE A 69 -0.29 -10.32 0.70
N GLN A 70 1.04 -10.46 0.73
CA GLN A 70 1.81 -10.72 -0.49
C GLN A 70 1.43 -12.06 -1.11
N ALA A 71 1.33 -13.13 -0.31
CA ALA A 71 0.90 -14.44 -0.79
C ALA A 71 -0.51 -14.40 -1.40
N ALA A 72 -1.49 -13.75 -0.73
CA ALA A 72 -2.85 -13.60 -1.24
C ALA A 72 -2.91 -12.84 -2.57
N ARG A 73 -2.04 -11.85 -2.76
CA ARG A 73 -1.94 -11.11 -4.03
C ARG A 73 -1.30 -11.92 -5.13
N LEU A 74 -0.28 -12.72 -4.82
CA LEU A 74 0.36 -13.62 -5.79
C LEU A 74 -0.59 -14.71 -6.30
N LEU A 75 -1.50 -15.22 -5.46
CA LEU A 75 -2.54 -16.17 -5.89
C LEU A 75 -3.45 -15.65 -7.01
N LYS A 76 -3.48 -14.34 -7.26
CA LYS A 76 -4.27 -13.78 -8.37
C LYS A 76 -3.61 -14.06 -9.73
N SER A 77 -2.29 -13.96 -9.81
CA SER A 77 -1.51 -14.15 -11.04
C SER A 77 -0.91 -15.56 -11.16
N HIS A 78 -0.77 -16.27 -10.03
CA HIS A 78 -0.12 -17.57 -9.93
C HIS A 78 -0.97 -18.56 -9.11
N PRO A 79 -2.09 -19.08 -9.67
CA PRO A 79 -2.96 -20.02 -8.96
C PRO A 79 -2.26 -21.32 -8.57
N GLU A 80 -1.21 -21.72 -9.30
CA GLU A 80 -0.38 -22.89 -9.00
C GLU A 80 0.33 -22.83 -7.62
N ILE A 81 0.46 -21.66 -7.01
CA ILE A 81 1.02 -21.50 -5.67
C ILE A 81 0.20 -22.25 -4.62
N GLU A 82 -1.11 -22.37 -4.81
CA GLU A 82 -2.00 -23.08 -3.89
C GLU A 82 -1.56 -24.51 -3.67
N THR A 83 -1.44 -25.31 -4.73
CA THR A 83 -1.01 -26.70 -4.65
C THR A 83 0.39 -26.84 -4.09
N LYS A 84 1.28 -25.91 -4.37
CA LYS A 84 2.66 -25.89 -3.86
C LYS A 84 2.72 -25.57 -2.36
N ILE A 85 1.85 -24.71 -1.84
CA ILE A 85 1.72 -24.48 -0.39
C ILE A 85 1.18 -25.75 0.29
N GLN A 86 0.11 -26.34 -0.25
CA GLN A 86 -0.49 -27.58 0.31
C GLN A 86 0.52 -28.71 0.34
N ALA A 87 1.29 -28.91 -0.72
CA ALA A 87 2.37 -29.89 -0.78
C ALA A 87 3.56 -29.54 0.15
N GLY A 88 3.66 -28.29 0.63
CA GLY A 88 4.79 -27.83 1.43
C GLY A 88 6.04 -27.48 0.62
N ALA A 89 5.93 -27.43 -0.71
CA ALA A 89 7.02 -27.04 -1.59
C ALA A 89 7.36 -25.55 -1.49
N LEU A 90 6.34 -24.72 -1.23
CA LEU A 90 6.49 -23.28 -0.98
C LEU A 90 5.89 -22.89 0.37
N ASN A 91 6.45 -21.85 0.98
CA ASN A 91 5.95 -21.26 2.21
C ASN A 91 5.81 -19.73 2.08
N LEU A 92 5.19 -19.08 3.07
CA LEU A 92 4.99 -17.63 3.07
C LEU A 92 6.29 -16.82 2.99
N THR A 93 7.41 -17.36 3.45
CA THR A 93 8.72 -16.69 3.38
C THR A 93 9.22 -16.67 1.94
N HIS A 94 9.14 -17.81 1.22
CA HIS A 94 9.47 -17.89 -0.20
C HIS A 94 8.64 -16.90 -1.01
N LEU A 95 7.31 -16.90 -0.81
CA LEU A 95 6.39 -16.01 -1.55
C LEU A 95 6.66 -14.54 -1.28
N ASN A 96 7.02 -14.18 -0.05
CA ASN A 96 7.39 -12.79 0.26
C ASN A 96 8.71 -12.37 -0.41
N GLN A 97 9.67 -13.29 -0.50
CA GLN A 97 10.95 -13.03 -1.18
C GLN A 97 10.77 -12.83 -2.68
N VAL A 98 10.00 -13.71 -3.35
CA VAL A 98 9.80 -13.62 -4.81
C VAL A 98 8.84 -12.51 -5.22
N ALA A 99 7.87 -12.13 -4.38
CA ALA A 99 6.95 -11.04 -4.68
C ALA A 99 7.64 -9.73 -5.05
N PHE A 100 8.86 -9.55 -4.54
CA PHE A 100 9.68 -8.40 -4.87
C PHE A 100 10.40 -8.55 -6.22
N ALA A 101 10.91 -9.74 -6.51
CA ALA A 101 11.58 -10.04 -7.79
C ALA A 101 10.59 -9.95 -8.97
N PHE A 102 9.30 -10.27 -8.73
CA PHE A 102 8.26 -10.31 -9.76
C PHE A 102 7.82 -8.95 -10.31
N LYS A 103 8.18 -7.84 -9.67
CA LYS A 103 7.68 -6.51 -10.06
C LYS A 103 7.97 -6.12 -11.50
N ASN A 104 9.12 -6.56 -12.03
CA ASN A 104 9.62 -6.16 -13.34
C ASN A 104 9.91 -7.38 -14.24
N ASP A 105 9.37 -8.55 -13.92
CA ASP A 105 9.68 -9.78 -14.63
C ASP A 105 8.47 -10.30 -15.42
N THR A 106 8.73 -11.07 -16.49
CA THR A 106 7.68 -11.69 -17.30
C THR A 106 7.02 -12.86 -16.55
N LEU A 107 5.77 -13.18 -16.88
CA LEU A 107 5.03 -14.29 -16.25
C LEU A 107 5.75 -15.63 -16.38
N ASP A 108 6.44 -15.88 -17.49
CA ASP A 108 7.17 -17.13 -17.74
C ASP A 108 8.42 -17.24 -16.85
N ASN A 109 9.15 -16.14 -16.69
CA ASN A 109 10.29 -16.07 -15.77
C ASN A 109 9.82 -16.25 -14.32
N GLN A 110 8.67 -15.63 -13.94
CA GLN A 110 8.08 -15.77 -12.61
C GLN A 110 7.72 -17.24 -12.31
N LYS A 111 7.08 -17.94 -13.25
CA LYS A 111 6.76 -19.38 -13.14
C LYS A 111 8.02 -20.23 -13.05
N SER A 112 9.04 -19.94 -13.86
CA SER A 112 10.32 -20.63 -13.83
C SER A 112 10.99 -20.47 -12.46
N LEU A 113 10.99 -19.25 -11.91
CA LEU A 113 11.55 -18.99 -10.59
C LEU A 113 10.78 -19.73 -9.48
N LEU A 114 9.43 -19.70 -9.51
CA LEU A 114 8.62 -20.45 -8.54
C LEU A 114 8.93 -21.94 -8.53
N LYS A 115 9.24 -22.53 -9.69
CA LYS A 115 9.62 -23.94 -9.80
C LYS A 115 11.01 -24.20 -9.24
N LYS A 116 11.96 -23.28 -9.47
CA LYS A 116 13.35 -23.42 -9.00
C LYS A 116 13.51 -23.32 -7.49
N ILE A 117 12.62 -22.60 -6.83
CA ILE A 117 12.69 -22.36 -5.37
C ILE A 117 11.88 -23.37 -4.56
N GLU A 118 11.23 -24.35 -5.17
CA GLU A 118 10.53 -25.42 -4.47
C GLU A 118 11.48 -26.19 -3.56
N HIS A 119 11.05 -26.43 -2.32
CA HIS A 119 11.80 -27.14 -1.30
C HIS A 119 13.16 -26.54 -0.88
N LEU A 120 13.51 -25.35 -1.37
CA LEU A 120 14.74 -24.66 -0.97
C LEU A 120 14.60 -24.07 0.44
N SER A 121 15.72 -23.86 1.11
CA SER A 121 15.77 -23.01 2.30
C SER A 121 15.59 -21.53 1.94
N SER A 122 15.31 -20.70 2.96
CA SER A 122 15.17 -19.24 2.76
C SER A 122 16.42 -18.59 2.15
N ASP A 123 17.62 -19.08 2.50
CA ASP A 123 18.87 -18.51 2.01
C ASP A 123 19.23 -19.01 0.61
N GLU A 124 18.92 -20.25 0.28
CA GLU A 124 19.03 -20.76 -1.09
C GLU A 124 18.06 -20.05 -2.02
N THR A 125 16.82 -19.81 -1.57
CA THR A 125 15.83 -19.01 -2.31
C THR A 125 16.36 -17.60 -2.61
N LYS A 126 16.98 -16.94 -1.64
CA LYS A 126 17.61 -15.62 -1.87
C LYS A 126 18.73 -15.70 -2.91
N LYS A 127 19.57 -16.73 -2.84
CA LYS A 127 20.65 -16.92 -3.82
C LYS A 127 20.10 -17.14 -5.23
N GLU A 128 19.02 -17.90 -5.37
CA GLU A 128 18.41 -18.17 -6.67
C GLU A 128 17.74 -16.92 -7.26
N ILE A 129 17.02 -16.16 -6.43
CA ILE A 129 16.46 -14.85 -6.80
C ILE A 129 17.60 -13.91 -7.23
N PHE A 130 18.70 -13.89 -6.49
CA PHE A 130 19.85 -13.04 -6.81
C PHE A 130 20.46 -13.38 -8.15
N LYS A 131 20.66 -14.68 -8.48
CA LYS A 131 21.18 -15.12 -9.78
C LYS A 131 20.29 -14.64 -10.94
N GLN A 132 18.97 -14.67 -10.78
CA GLN A 132 18.02 -14.23 -11.80
C GLN A 132 17.91 -12.71 -11.88
N THR A 133 18.16 -11.99 -10.77
CA THR A 133 17.97 -10.55 -10.64
C THR A 133 19.27 -9.76 -10.87
N VAL A 134 20.41 -10.39 -11.09
CA VAL A 134 21.74 -9.74 -11.26
C VAL A 134 21.77 -8.69 -12.36
N MET A 135 20.79 -8.64 -13.26
CA MET A 135 20.64 -7.54 -14.21
C MET A 135 19.92 -6.29 -13.68
N ASN A 136 19.36 -6.31 -12.46
CA ASN A 136 18.56 -5.19 -11.91
C ASN A 136 18.80 -4.95 -10.40
N LEU A 137 20.04 -5.00 -9.95
CA LEU A 137 20.39 -4.65 -8.57
C LEU A 137 20.42 -3.13 -8.36
N SER A 138 19.25 -2.51 -8.29
CA SER A 138 19.10 -1.33 -7.44
C SER A 138 19.04 -1.80 -5.98
N GLN A 139 20.00 -1.41 -5.16
CA GLN A 139 19.94 -1.63 -3.71
C GLN A 139 18.60 -1.06 -3.23
N LYS A 140 17.86 -1.86 -2.41
CA LYS A 140 16.58 -1.40 -1.85
C LYS A 140 16.80 -0.14 -1.03
N ASP A 141 16.04 0.90 -1.33
CA ASP A 141 15.90 2.03 -0.45
C ASP A 141 15.37 1.56 0.91
N SER A 142 15.95 2.03 1.96
CA SER A 142 15.52 1.69 3.31
C SER A 142 15.57 2.89 4.24
N ILE A 143 14.58 2.97 5.12
CA ILE A 143 14.55 3.92 6.23
C ILE A 143 14.51 3.09 7.50
N LYS A 144 15.53 3.20 8.34
CA LYS A 144 15.64 2.51 9.62
C LYS A 144 15.68 3.51 10.74
N LEU A 145 14.99 3.21 11.83
CA LEU A 145 15.12 3.97 13.06
C LEU A 145 16.54 3.76 13.62
N ASN A 146 17.28 4.84 13.86
CA ASN A 146 18.63 4.82 14.37
C ASN A 146 18.68 5.21 15.88
N SER A 147 17.78 6.12 16.28
CA SER A 147 17.55 6.52 17.68
C SER A 147 16.13 7.06 17.82
N GLU A 148 15.69 7.43 19.05
CA GLU A 148 14.31 7.94 19.29
C GLU A 148 13.86 9.01 18.30
N ASN A 149 14.78 9.84 17.78
CA ASN A 149 14.45 10.97 16.89
C ASN A 149 15.28 11.00 15.60
N SER A 150 16.00 9.93 15.25
CA SER A 150 16.81 9.87 14.04
C SER A 150 16.56 8.63 13.20
N TYR A 151 16.61 8.81 11.88
CA TYR A 151 16.44 7.75 10.90
C TYR A 151 17.65 7.71 9.97
N GLU A 152 18.13 6.51 9.69
CA GLU A 152 19.08 6.25 8.62
C GLU A 152 18.32 6.04 7.32
N LEU A 153 18.61 6.87 6.30
CA LEU A 153 18.09 6.72 4.94
C LEU A 153 19.18 6.16 4.03
N LYS A 154 18.97 4.97 3.48
CA LYS A 154 19.84 4.36 2.47
C LYS A 154 19.09 4.31 1.14
N ILE A 155 19.60 5.03 0.14
CA ILE A 155 19.07 5.08 -1.22
C ILE A 155 20.19 4.85 -2.23
N THR A 156 19.88 4.22 -3.37
CA THR A 156 20.75 4.18 -4.53
C THR A 156 20.25 5.23 -5.52
N ILE A 157 21.12 6.13 -5.93
CA ILE A 157 20.82 7.22 -6.86
C ILE A 157 21.52 6.98 -8.18
N ASP A 158 20.92 7.45 -9.27
CA ASP A 158 21.54 7.50 -10.59
C ASP A 158 22.52 8.69 -10.72
N GLU A 159 23.25 8.72 -11.81
CA GLU A 159 24.25 9.74 -12.09
C GLU A 159 23.64 11.13 -12.17
N GLU A 160 22.47 11.28 -12.80
CA GLU A 160 21.75 12.54 -12.91
C GLU A 160 21.39 13.10 -11.51
N THR A 161 20.85 12.25 -10.64
CA THR A 161 20.52 12.64 -9.25
C THR A 161 21.78 12.99 -8.46
N HIS A 162 22.89 12.26 -8.66
CA HIS A 162 24.18 12.57 -8.05
C HIS A 162 24.67 13.97 -8.46
N ASP A 163 24.61 14.29 -9.75
CA ASP A 163 25.05 15.58 -10.27
C ASP A 163 24.18 16.74 -9.78
N LEU A 164 22.85 16.55 -9.72
CA LEU A 164 21.93 17.52 -9.10
C LEU A 164 22.28 17.77 -7.63
N ILE A 165 22.61 16.74 -6.86
CA ILE A 165 23.04 16.90 -5.47
C ILE A 165 24.35 17.68 -5.38
N LYS A 166 25.29 17.41 -6.28
CA LYS A 166 26.57 18.09 -6.33
C LYS A 166 26.41 19.58 -6.68
N GLU A 167 25.57 19.88 -7.66
CA GLU A 167 25.22 21.25 -8.04
C GLU A 167 24.55 22.00 -6.88
N LEU A 168 23.55 21.40 -6.23
CA LEU A 168 22.91 21.98 -5.05
C LEU A 168 23.87 22.25 -3.91
N LYS A 169 24.82 21.34 -3.65
CA LYS A 169 25.88 21.57 -2.64
C LYS A 169 26.76 22.75 -3.00
N GLY A 170 27.12 22.91 -4.28
CA GLY A 170 27.91 24.02 -4.76
C GLY A 170 27.20 25.38 -4.57
N LEU A 171 25.92 25.44 -4.92
CA LEU A 171 25.08 26.64 -4.77
C LEU A 171 24.77 26.97 -3.31
N SER A 172 24.77 25.98 -2.42
CA SER A 172 24.37 26.12 -1.01
C SER A 172 25.54 26.22 -0.05
N GLN A 173 26.72 26.62 -0.50
CA GLN A 173 27.93 26.76 0.32
C GLN A 173 28.28 25.52 1.15
N ASN A 174 28.20 24.33 0.54
CA ASN A 174 28.52 23.03 1.17
C ASN A 174 27.70 22.68 2.41
N GLN A 175 26.42 23.05 2.44
CA GLN A 175 25.52 22.62 3.52
C GLN A 175 25.45 21.09 3.63
N GLU A 176 25.18 20.62 4.84
CA GLU A 176 24.96 19.19 5.10
C GLU A 176 23.85 18.63 4.21
N LEU A 177 24.05 17.42 3.70
CA LEU A 177 23.11 16.73 2.80
C LEU A 177 21.70 16.63 3.42
N ASN A 178 21.60 16.42 4.73
CA ASN A 178 20.33 16.37 5.46
C ASN A 178 19.54 17.69 5.33
N ILE A 179 20.20 18.83 5.40
CA ILE A 179 19.58 20.16 5.28
C ILE A 179 19.07 20.36 3.84
N LEU A 180 19.87 19.98 2.84
CA LEU A 180 19.51 20.06 1.42
C LEU A 180 18.30 19.19 1.10
N ILE A 181 18.31 17.93 1.53
CA ILE A 181 17.18 17.00 1.34
C ILE A 181 15.92 17.54 2.03
N LYS A 182 16.04 18.00 3.28
CA LYS A 182 14.91 18.56 4.04
C LYS A 182 14.29 19.77 3.33
N THR A 183 15.12 20.66 2.78
CA THR A 183 14.67 21.86 2.08
C THR A 183 13.99 21.48 0.76
N ALA A 184 14.60 20.60 -0.04
CA ALA A 184 14.03 20.09 -1.29
C ALA A 184 12.67 19.42 -1.06
N LEU A 185 12.57 18.55 -0.05
CA LEU A 185 11.31 17.87 0.31
C LEU A 185 10.23 18.86 0.76
N LYS A 186 10.58 19.89 1.57
CA LYS A 186 9.62 20.93 1.98
C LYS A 186 9.09 21.70 0.78
N THR A 187 9.99 22.18 -0.09
CA THR A 187 9.61 22.93 -1.30
C THR A 187 8.73 22.09 -2.22
N HIS A 188 9.12 20.84 -2.47
CA HIS A 188 8.33 19.94 -3.31
C HIS A 188 6.95 19.63 -2.70
N LEU A 189 6.88 19.41 -1.38
CA LEU A 189 5.62 19.19 -0.67
C LEU A 189 4.69 20.42 -0.79
N GLU A 190 5.22 21.62 -0.65
CA GLU A 190 4.45 22.85 -0.82
C GLU A 190 3.93 23.00 -2.25
N LEU A 191 4.75 22.73 -3.27
CA LEU A 191 4.34 22.72 -4.66
C LEU A 191 3.22 21.72 -4.93
N LYS A 192 3.35 20.50 -4.39
CA LYS A 192 2.29 19.47 -4.47
C LYS A 192 1.02 19.90 -3.76
N LYS A 193 1.11 20.52 -2.57
CA LYS A 193 -0.04 21.07 -1.85
C LYS A 193 -0.70 22.20 -2.65
N LYS A 194 0.07 23.13 -3.20
CA LYS A 194 -0.46 24.20 -4.07
C LYS A 194 -1.24 23.62 -5.26
N LYS A 195 -0.67 22.62 -5.97
CA LYS A 195 -1.35 21.97 -7.11
C LYS A 195 -2.60 21.19 -6.67
N LYS A 196 -2.52 20.42 -5.58
CA LYS A 196 -3.62 19.53 -5.15
C LYS A 196 -4.78 20.29 -4.52
N PHE A 197 -4.48 21.32 -3.71
CA PHE A 197 -5.49 22.08 -2.97
C PHE A 197 -5.85 23.40 -3.63
N ALA A 198 -5.25 23.73 -4.78
CA ALA A 198 -5.42 25.03 -5.47
C ALA A 198 -5.23 26.23 -4.52
N LEU A 199 -4.25 26.12 -3.59
CA LEU A 199 -3.94 27.18 -2.63
C LEU A 199 -3.21 28.28 -3.36
N ILE A 200 -3.89 29.37 -3.66
CA ILE A 200 -3.29 30.62 -4.14
C ILE A 200 -2.75 31.36 -2.90
N LEU A 201 -1.44 31.49 -2.79
CA LEU A 201 -0.75 32.13 -1.66
C LEU A 201 -0.72 33.66 -1.75
N LYS A 202 -1.58 34.30 -2.49
CA LYS A 202 -1.93 35.74 -2.38
C LYS A 202 -3.13 35.98 -3.27
N ALA A 203 -4.31 36.20 -2.70
CA ALA A 203 -5.32 36.97 -3.36
C ALA A 203 -4.78 38.42 -3.44
N THR A 204 -4.39 38.88 -4.62
CA THR A 204 -4.46 40.31 -4.88
C THR A 204 -5.91 40.73 -4.61
N PRO A 205 -6.17 41.79 -3.84
CA PRO A 205 -7.52 42.25 -3.64
C PRO A 205 -8.04 42.82 -4.98
N ALA A 206 -8.71 41.95 -5.73
CA ALA A 206 -9.54 42.41 -6.84
C ALA A 206 -10.82 43.02 -6.25
N ALA A 207 -11.02 44.26 -6.53
CA ALA A 207 -12.19 45.04 -6.17
C ALA A 207 -13.51 44.30 -6.46
N GLY A 208 -14.46 44.41 -5.54
CA GLY A 208 -15.84 44.00 -5.74
C GLY A 208 -16.24 42.72 -4.98
N VAL A 209 -16.65 42.90 -3.73
CA VAL A 209 -17.45 41.91 -3.00
C VAL A 209 -18.81 41.82 -3.69
N GLN A 210 -18.92 40.90 -4.66
CA GLN A 210 -20.24 40.44 -5.10
C GLN A 210 -20.67 39.30 -4.20
N SER A 211 -21.83 39.43 -3.59
CA SER A 211 -22.52 38.46 -2.76
C SER A 211 -22.49 37.08 -3.41
N LEU A 212 -21.85 36.09 -2.71
CA LEU A 212 -21.79 34.72 -3.14
C LEU A 212 -23.16 34.05 -2.93
N ASN A 213 -24.02 34.14 -3.93
CA ASN A 213 -25.02 33.10 -4.12
C ASN A 213 -24.27 31.79 -4.45
N PRO A 214 -24.49 30.70 -3.72
CA PRO A 214 -23.93 29.40 -4.08
C PRO A 214 -24.64 28.92 -5.35
N SER A 215 -24.20 29.38 -6.52
CA SER A 215 -24.71 28.87 -7.78
C SER A 215 -24.47 27.36 -7.81
N ILE A 216 -25.56 26.60 -7.85
CA ILE A 216 -25.59 25.15 -8.00
C ILE A 216 -24.75 24.81 -9.25
N SER A 217 -23.53 24.32 -9.06
CA SER A 217 -22.69 23.92 -10.18
C SER A 217 -23.26 22.63 -10.75
N LEU A 218 -23.92 22.73 -11.90
CA LEU A 218 -24.37 21.61 -12.71
C LEU A 218 -23.21 20.81 -13.33
N LYS A 219 -21.97 21.17 -13.04
CA LYS A 219 -20.78 20.48 -13.56
C LYS A 219 -20.42 19.31 -12.65
N ARG A 220 -20.14 18.14 -13.26
CA ARG A 220 -19.65 16.92 -12.56
C ARG A 220 -18.39 17.19 -11.73
N ILE A 221 -17.51 18.08 -12.21
CA ILE A 221 -16.26 18.41 -11.50
C ILE A 221 -16.51 19.64 -10.62
N PRO A 222 -16.42 19.49 -9.28
CA PRO A 222 -16.57 20.63 -8.36
C PRO A 222 -15.54 21.72 -8.63
N SER A 223 -15.92 22.98 -8.46
CA SER A 223 -15.00 24.11 -8.58
C SER A 223 -13.85 24.01 -7.56
N ALA A 224 -12.74 24.68 -7.86
CA ALA A 224 -11.59 24.73 -6.94
C ALA A 224 -11.97 25.33 -5.57
N GLN A 225 -12.91 26.26 -5.54
CA GLN A 225 -13.41 26.87 -4.32
C GLN A 225 -14.17 25.85 -3.45
N ILE A 226 -15.10 25.09 -4.04
CA ILE A 226 -15.85 24.03 -3.35
C ILE A 226 -14.91 22.96 -2.85
N LYS A 227 -13.95 22.49 -3.68
CA LYS A 227 -12.94 21.52 -3.25
C LYS A 227 -12.16 21.99 -2.02
N ARG A 228 -11.70 23.25 -2.01
CA ARG A 228 -11.02 23.84 -0.84
C ARG A 228 -11.89 23.84 0.41
N ALA A 229 -13.16 24.21 0.27
CA ALA A 229 -14.11 24.21 1.39
C ALA A 229 -14.32 22.80 1.97
N VAL A 230 -14.47 21.77 1.10
CA VAL A 230 -14.57 20.36 1.52
C VAL A 230 -13.28 19.93 2.25
N TYR A 231 -12.10 20.21 1.71
CA TYR A 231 -10.83 19.88 2.38
C TYR A 231 -10.66 20.60 3.72
N LYS A 232 -11.10 21.85 3.85
CA LYS A 232 -11.05 22.62 5.10
C LYS A 232 -12.00 22.05 6.16
N ARG A 233 -13.20 21.61 5.75
CA ARG A 233 -14.21 21.03 6.64
C ARG A 233 -13.81 19.65 7.12
N ASP A 234 -13.48 18.73 6.21
CA ASP A 234 -13.35 17.30 6.50
C ASP A 234 -11.95 16.88 6.99
N ARG A 235 -10.89 17.45 6.44
CA ARG A 235 -9.47 17.21 6.75
C ARG A 235 -8.98 15.76 6.58
N VAL A 236 -9.83 14.77 6.92
CA VAL A 236 -9.55 13.33 6.88
C VAL A 236 -10.67 12.59 6.15
N CYS A 237 -10.44 11.32 5.84
CA CYS A 237 -11.48 10.45 5.28
C CYS A 237 -12.68 10.36 6.23
N GLN A 238 -13.87 10.65 5.75
CA GLN A 238 -15.10 10.65 6.55
C GLN A 238 -15.60 9.25 6.91
N LYS A 239 -14.93 8.18 6.41
CA LYS A 239 -15.24 6.78 6.77
C LYS A 239 -14.24 6.16 7.74
N CYS A 240 -12.93 6.30 7.48
CA CYS A 240 -11.91 5.61 8.25
C CYS A 240 -10.88 6.56 8.89
N ALA A 241 -11.15 7.86 8.90
CA ALA A 241 -10.30 8.91 9.46
C ALA A 241 -8.85 8.96 8.91
N SER A 242 -8.53 8.25 7.83
CA SER A 242 -7.21 8.31 7.19
C SER A 242 -6.93 9.71 6.65
N PRO A 243 -5.76 10.33 6.94
CA PRO A 243 -5.38 11.63 6.37
C PRO A 243 -4.74 11.51 4.97
N HIS A 244 -4.54 10.28 4.46
CA HIS A 244 -3.76 10.03 3.25
C HIS A 244 -4.64 9.71 2.03
N TYR A 245 -4.15 10.08 0.83
CA TYR A 245 -4.77 9.76 -0.47
C TYR A 245 -6.25 10.14 -0.54
N LEU A 246 -6.59 11.35 -0.06
CA LEU A 246 -7.95 11.86 -0.02
C LEU A 246 -8.44 12.32 -1.40
N HIS A 247 -9.69 11.97 -1.69
CA HIS A 247 -10.44 12.36 -2.89
C HIS A 247 -11.76 13.01 -2.46
N VAL A 248 -12.20 14.02 -3.23
CA VAL A 248 -13.54 14.58 -3.08
C VAL A 248 -14.52 13.64 -3.79
N ASP A 249 -15.49 13.14 -3.06
CA ASP A 249 -16.51 12.21 -3.51
C ASP A 249 -17.91 12.80 -3.32
N HIS A 250 -18.87 12.40 -4.17
CA HIS A 250 -20.27 12.78 -4.04
C HIS A 250 -21.00 11.81 -3.11
N ILE A 251 -21.69 12.33 -2.09
CA ILE A 251 -22.55 11.53 -1.20
C ILE A 251 -23.69 10.93 -2.01
N LYS A 252 -24.48 11.75 -2.69
CA LYS A 252 -25.40 11.32 -3.75
C LYS A 252 -24.64 11.38 -5.08
N PRO A 253 -24.48 10.26 -5.77
CA PRO A 253 -23.69 10.20 -7.02
C PRO A 253 -24.18 11.21 -8.07
N TYR A 254 -23.25 11.74 -8.83
CA TYR A 254 -23.57 12.64 -9.95
C TYR A 254 -24.46 11.94 -11.00
N SER A 255 -24.26 10.63 -11.24
CA SER A 255 -25.11 9.81 -12.11
C SER A 255 -26.56 9.72 -11.66
N LEU A 256 -26.82 9.95 -10.38
CA LEU A 256 -28.16 10.01 -9.77
C LEU A 256 -28.58 11.47 -9.50
N HIS A 257 -28.13 12.40 -10.32
CA HIS A 257 -28.42 13.84 -10.22
C HIS A 257 -27.98 14.48 -8.88
N GLY A 258 -26.86 13.99 -8.31
CA GLY A 258 -26.21 14.62 -7.15
C GLY A 258 -25.45 15.88 -7.58
N ALA A 259 -25.81 17.04 -7.05
CA ALA A 259 -25.15 18.31 -7.35
C ALA A 259 -23.74 18.38 -6.70
N SER A 260 -22.81 19.13 -7.34
CA SER A 260 -21.47 19.39 -6.80
C SER A 260 -21.49 20.54 -5.78
N THR A 261 -22.28 20.40 -4.71
CA THR A 261 -22.39 21.37 -3.62
C THR A 261 -21.55 20.94 -2.40
N LEU A 262 -21.27 21.86 -1.49
CA LEU A 262 -20.48 21.56 -0.30
C LEU A 262 -21.15 20.46 0.57
N GLU A 263 -22.46 20.47 0.64
CA GLU A 263 -23.27 19.53 1.43
C GLU A 263 -23.24 18.11 0.83
N ASN A 264 -23.24 18.02 -0.50
CA ASN A 264 -23.25 16.73 -1.20
C ASN A 264 -21.84 16.18 -1.49
N LEU A 265 -20.80 16.83 -1.01
CA LEU A 265 -19.41 16.40 -1.20
C LEU A 265 -18.77 16.04 0.14
N ARG A 266 -17.90 15.02 0.12
CA ARG A 266 -17.12 14.56 1.28
C ARG A 266 -15.70 14.15 0.87
N LEU A 267 -14.79 14.04 1.85
CA LEU A 267 -13.48 13.44 1.63
C LEU A 267 -13.51 11.94 1.92
N LEU A 268 -13.05 11.15 0.96
CA LEU A 268 -12.76 9.73 1.16
C LEU A 268 -11.31 9.43 0.78
N CYS A 269 -10.66 8.51 1.50
CA CYS A 269 -9.39 7.96 1.05
C CYS A 269 -9.64 7.05 -0.18
N PHE A 270 -8.58 6.71 -0.91
CA PHE A 270 -8.67 5.89 -2.12
C PHE A 270 -9.48 4.59 -1.91
N ASN A 271 -9.17 3.84 -0.84
CA ASN A 271 -9.83 2.55 -0.57
C ASN A 271 -11.33 2.71 -0.24
N CYS A 272 -11.69 3.68 0.61
CA CYS A 272 -13.09 3.95 0.92
C CYS A 272 -13.88 4.42 -0.31
N ASN A 273 -13.26 5.26 -1.15
CA ASN A 273 -13.86 5.71 -2.41
C ASN A 273 -14.08 4.55 -3.40
N GLN A 274 -13.11 3.64 -3.52
CA GLN A 274 -13.27 2.43 -4.35
C GLN A 274 -14.39 1.52 -3.81
N ARG A 275 -14.49 1.36 -2.49
CA ARG A 275 -15.55 0.55 -1.87
C ARG A 275 -16.95 1.13 -2.16
N GLU A 276 -17.12 2.45 -2.09
CA GLU A 276 -18.40 3.08 -2.47
C GLU A 276 -18.75 2.83 -3.93
N ARG A 277 -17.77 2.92 -4.83
CA ARG A 277 -17.99 2.64 -6.27
C ARG A 277 -18.41 1.20 -6.51
N ILE A 278 -17.79 0.23 -5.83
CA ILE A 278 -18.16 -1.20 -5.94
C ILE A 278 -19.60 -1.42 -5.45
N LYS A 279 -20.00 -0.79 -4.32
CA LYS A 279 -21.38 -0.87 -3.81
C LYS A 279 -22.44 -0.34 -4.78
N MET A 280 -22.08 0.62 -5.62
CA MET A 280 -22.98 1.21 -6.61
C MET A 280 -23.07 0.39 -7.91
N SER A 281 -22.16 -0.57 -8.10
CA SER A 281 -22.07 -1.42 -9.28
C SER A 281 -22.77 -2.78 -9.08
N LEU A 282 -23.13 -3.10 -7.85
CA LEU A 282 -23.89 -4.27 -7.44
C LEU A 282 -25.37 -3.94 -7.33
#